data_6d875e2529c62a0bed0a8b435aa21a55
#
_entry.id   6d875e2529c62a0bed0a8b435aa21a55
#
_cell.length_a   1.000
_cell.length_b   1.000
_cell.length_c   1.000
_cell.angle_alpha   90.00
_cell.angle_beta   90.00
_cell.angle_gamma   90.00
#
_symmetry.space_group_name_H-M   'P 1'
#
loop_
_entity.id
_entity.type
_entity.pdbx_description
1 polymer ?
#
loop_
_entity_poly.entity_id
_entity_poly.type
_entity_poly.pdbx_seq_one_letter_code
_entity_poly.pdbx_strand_id
1 'polypeptide(L)'
;LEVELNQICNLRCPMCPITVPESREKYINDDHMSWETYKKIILEAEKFECPSLAPQGINEPLLDQDFENYIKFARDHGFMDIMINSNATLLSEERSRKMLGTGLTRLRFSLDAATKETFEKIRIGAKYDSVMKNIERFIKIRDQEGLKLPMVGVNFVKMKVNEHEVDEFIEKWRDEVDFIVIQEFMPPEFECDYSEFFPSDSTYQNQVKNSFNCQQPWQRFYIHNNGNVSPCCPTIGNELSLGNVSNQSLYEMWNSEEMNNLRKIHKEGRYMDNPWCNKCVKGLSGNSNPSDLIQIKKISAPK
;
A
#
# COMPACT_ATOMS: atom_id res chain seq x y z
N LEU A 1 6.55 4.12 -9.91
CA LEU A 1 6.79 4.89 -8.67
C LEU A 1 5.66 4.70 -7.68
N GLU A 2 6.00 4.70 -6.39
CA GLU A 2 5.08 4.93 -5.29
C GLU A 2 5.51 6.24 -4.60
N VAL A 3 4.58 7.18 -4.45
CA VAL A 3 4.86 8.50 -3.89
C VAL A 3 3.90 8.77 -2.75
N GLU A 4 4.41 8.73 -1.53
CA GLU A 4 3.63 8.98 -0.33
C GLU A 4 3.51 10.48 -0.09
N LEU A 5 2.28 11.00 -0.10
CA LEU A 5 2.03 12.43 0.11
C LEU A 5 2.00 12.80 1.60
N ASN A 6 1.47 11.92 2.42
CA ASN A 6 1.34 12.03 3.88
C ASN A 6 1.07 10.65 4.49
N GLN A 7 1.03 10.58 5.83
CA GLN A 7 0.75 9.35 6.57
C GLN A 7 -0.49 9.49 7.46
N ILE A 8 -1.56 10.05 6.90
CA ILE A 8 -2.81 10.30 7.61
C ILE A 8 -3.90 9.33 7.16
N CYS A 9 -4.61 8.75 8.11
CA CYS A 9 -5.78 7.91 7.84
C CYS A 9 -6.86 8.14 8.89
N ASN A 10 -8.12 8.11 8.47
CA ASN A 10 -9.28 8.23 9.35
C ASN A 10 -9.72 6.90 9.98
N LEU A 11 -9.08 5.78 9.61
CA LEU A 11 -9.34 4.46 10.21
C LEU A 11 -8.20 4.02 11.14
N ARG A 12 -8.51 3.00 11.97
CA ARG A 12 -7.57 2.39 12.92
C ARG A 12 -7.56 0.88 12.78
N CYS A 13 -7.23 0.41 11.56
CA CYS A 13 -7.14 -1.04 11.29
C CYS A 13 -6.03 -1.68 12.13
N PRO A 14 -6.30 -2.78 12.87
CA PRO A 14 -5.35 -3.33 13.85
C PRO A 14 -4.04 -3.84 13.24
N MET A 15 -4.03 -4.19 11.96
CA MET A 15 -2.83 -4.65 11.25
C MET A 15 -2.03 -3.49 10.61
N CYS A 16 -2.49 -2.25 10.69
CA CYS A 16 -1.88 -1.12 9.99
C CYS A 16 -0.76 -0.46 10.82
N PRO A 17 0.37 -0.06 10.20
CA PRO A 17 1.46 0.64 10.88
C PRO A 17 1.01 1.91 11.63
N ILE A 18 0.00 2.62 11.11
CA ILE A 18 -0.56 3.81 11.80
C ILE A 18 -1.14 3.46 13.17
N THR A 19 -1.64 2.23 13.33
CA THR A 19 -2.39 1.81 14.53
C THR A 19 -1.53 1.05 15.52
N VAL A 20 -0.58 0.25 15.02
CA VAL A 20 0.34 -0.51 15.87
C VAL A 20 1.34 0.46 16.50
N PRO A 21 1.37 0.62 17.85
CA PRO A 21 2.16 1.65 18.52
C PRO A 21 3.64 1.60 18.16
N GLU A 22 4.22 0.41 18.13
CA GLU A 22 5.64 0.17 17.85
C GLU A 22 6.00 0.55 16.41
N SER A 23 5.14 0.20 15.45
CA SER A 23 5.31 0.61 14.05
C SER A 23 5.08 2.12 13.87
N ARG A 24 4.10 2.66 14.58
CA ARG A 24 3.78 4.08 14.52
C ARG A 24 4.94 4.93 15.00
N GLU A 25 5.52 4.61 16.15
CA GLU A 25 6.67 5.32 16.71
C GLU A 25 7.86 5.31 15.75
N LYS A 26 8.07 4.20 15.06
CA LYS A 26 9.23 4.00 14.20
C LYS A 26 9.08 4.58 12.80
N TYR A 27 7.90 4.49 12.19
CA TYR A 27 7.72 4.72 10.75
C TYR A 27 6.76 5.85 10.41
N ILE A 28 5.94 6.33 11.35
CA ILE A 28 4.94 7.35 11.08
C ILE A 28 5.41 8.70 11.56
N ASN A 29 5.31 9.69 10.68
CA ASN A 29 5.63 11.08 10.96
C ASN A 29 4.50 12.01 10.47
N ASP A 30 4.57 13.29 10.81
CA ASP A 30 3.58 14.30 10.45
C ASP A 30 3.99 15.12 9.22
N ASP A 31 5.01 14.69 8.48
CA ASP A 31 5.47 15.38 7.28
C ASP A 31 4.43 15.28 6.15
N HIS A 32 4.37 16.33 5.34
CA HIS A 32 3.58 16.39 4.13
C HIS A 32 4.48 16.73 2.95
N MET A 33 4.40 15.94 1.88
CA MET A 33 5.10 16.26 0.65
C MET A 33 4.53 17.55 0.06
N SER A 34 5.40 18.52 -0.19
CA SER A 34 4.97 19.75 -0.84
C SER A 34 4.58 19.50 -2.30
N TRP A 35 3.66 20.32 -2.82
CA TRP A 35 3.30 20.29 -4.23
C TRP A 35 4.51 20.48 -5.16
N GLU A 36 5.46 21.33 -4.77
CA GLU A 36 6.68 21.55 -5.55
C GLU A 36 7.59 20.32 -5.58
N THR A 37 7.72 19.62 -4.45
CA THR A 37 8.48 18.36 -4.38
C THR A 37 7.81 17.30 -5.26
N TYR A 38 6.49 17.16 -5.18
CA TYR A 38 5.75 16.22 -6.02
C TYR A 38 5.95 16.53 -7.52
N LYS A 39 5.78 17.79 -7.92
CA LYS A 39 6.02 18.21 -9.31
C LYS A 39 7.44 17.86 -9.79
N LYS A 40 8.45 18.13 -8.95
CA LYS A 40 9.85 17.79 -9.26
C LYS A 40 9.98 16.29 -9.55
N ILE A 41 9.41 15.45 -8.71
CA ILE A 41 9.43 13.98 -8.88
C ILE A 41 8.78 13.57 -10.20
N ILE A 42 7.57 14.06 -10.48
CA ILE A 42 6.83 13.71 -11.70
C ILE A 42 7.56 14.16 -12.96
N LEU A 43 8.05 15.42 -13.00
CA LEU A 43 8.79 15.96 -14.13
C LEU A 43 10.13 15.26 -14.38
N GLU A 44 10.75 14.76 -13.33
CA GLU A 44 11.95 13.96 -13.48
C GLU A 44 11.63 12.57 -14.02
N ALA A 45 10.60 11.92 -13.48
CA ALA A 45 10.16 10.60 -13.92
C ALA A 45 9.66 10.58 -15.38
N GLU A 46 9.03 11.67 -15.84
CA GLU A 46 8.63 11.87 -17.25
C GLU A 46 9.81 11.75 -18.20
N LYS A 47 10.99 12.30 -17.85
CA LYS A 47 12.20 12.21 -18.69
C LYS A 47 12.68 10.80 -18.94
N PHE A 48 12.30 9.86 -18.09
CA PHE A 48 12.63 8.45 -18.17
C PHE A 48 11.43 7.58 -18.57
N GLU A 49 10.37 8.22 -19.07
CA GLU A 49 9.15 7.54 -19.54
C GLU A 49 8.61 6.56 -18.48
N CYS A 50 8.61 6.95 -17.20
CA CYS A 50 8.11 6.11 -16.11
C CYS A 50 6.62 5.84 -16.31
N PRO A 51 6.18 4.58 -16.54
CA PRO A 51 4.82 4.33 -17.04
C PRO A 51 3.76 4.34 -15.94
N SER A 52 4.14 4.11 -14.67
CA SER A 52 3.16 3.87 -13.61
C SER A 52 3.46 4.61 -12.32
N LEU A 53 2.38 5.04 -11.66
CA LEU A 53 2.40 5.78 -10.40
C LEU A 53 1.33 5.27 -9.44
N ALA A 54 1.71 5.16 -8.16
CA ALA A 54 0.78 5.08 -7.05
C ALA A 54 1.05 6.29 -6.12
N PRO A 55 0.25 7.37 -6.19
CA PRO A 55 0.43 8.57 -5.36
C PRO A 55 -0.16 8.36 -3.97
N GLN A 56 0.31 7.35 -3.29
CA GLN A 56 -0.15 6.92 -1.96
C GLN A 56 0.92 6.15 -1.22
N GLY A 57 0.73 6.01 0.08
CA GLY A 57 1.58 5.20 0.94
C GLY A 57 0.78 4.65 2.11
N ILE A 58 1.23 4.92 3.32
CA ILE A 58 0.54 4.54 4.56
C ILE A 58 -0.49 5.61 4.91
N ASN A 59 -1.53 5.78 4.07
CA ASN A 59 -2.54 6.82 4.25
C ASN A 59 -3.91 6.44 3.68
N GLU A 60 -4.89 7.31 3.88
CA GLU A 60 -6.12 7.37 3.09
C GLU A 60 -6.03 8.56 2.13
N PRO A 61 -5.86 8.34 0.82
CA PRO A 61 -5.65 9.43 -0.13
C PRO A 61 -6.79 10.44 -0.17
N LEU A 62 -8.04 10.00 0.02
CA LEU A 62 -9.21 10.87 -0.06
C LEU A 62 -9.37 11.83 1.13
N LEU A 63 -8.49 11.79 2.13
CA LEU A 63 -8.39 12.82 3.16
C LEU A 63 -7.78 14.12 2.63
N ASP A 64 -6.94 14.03 1.62
CA ASP A 64 -6.41 15.21 0.95
C ASP A 64 -7.49 15.78 0.00
N GLN A 65 -7.86 17.04 0.20
CA GLN A 65 -8.92 17.69 -0.58
C GLN A 65 -8.50 17.98 -2.02
N ASP A 66 -7.21 18.10 -2.25
CA ASP A 66 -6.61 18.41 -3.55
C ASP A 66 -6.02 17.17 -4.25
N PHE A 67 -6.33 15.98 -3.76
CA PHE A 67 -5.74 14.72 -4.23
C PHE A 67 -5.92 14.51 -5.74
N GLU A 68 -7.04 14.94 -6.30
CA GLU A 68 -7.32 14.85 -7.72
C GLU A 68 -6.30 15.62 -8.58
N ASN A 69 -5.75 16.71 -8.05
CA ASN A 69 -4.75 17.51 -8.75
C ASN A 69 -3.42 16.74 -8.92
N TYR A 70 -3.04 15.94 -7.93
CA TYR A 70 -1.86 15.07 -8.03
C TYR A 70 -2.01 14.04 -9.14
N ILE A 71 -3.17 13.37 -9.22
CA ILE A 71 -3.46 12.38 -10.28
C ILE A 71 -3.44 13.05 -11.65
N LYS A 72 -4.16 14.17 -11.80
CA LYS A 72 -4.26 14.89 -13.05
C LYS A 72 -2.89 15.36 -13.55
N PHE A 73 -2.09 15.95 -12.66
CA PHE A 73 -0.74 16.38 -13.01
C PHE A 73 0.12 15.22 -13.52
N ALA A 74 0.12 14.09 -12.83
CA ALA A 74 0.86 12.91 -13.30
C ALA A 74 0.35 12.40 -14.66
N ARG A 75 -0.97 12.38 -14.85
CA ARG A 75 -1.57 11.99 -16.14
C ARG A 75 -1.14 12.89 -17.28
N ASP A 76 -1.15 14.21 -17.06
CA ASP A 76 -0.75 15.20 -18.03
C ASP A 76 0.75 15.10 -18.40
N HIS A 77 1.57 14.47 -17.51
CA HIS A 77 3.01 14.22 -17.68
C HIS A 77 3.35 12.75 -18.02
N GLY A 78 2.45 12.06 -18.74
CA GLY A 78 2.78 10.80 -19.41
C GLY A 78 2.60 9.52 -18.58
N PHE A 79 2.17 9.59 -17.34
CA PHE A 79 1.86 8.38 -16.56
C PHE A 79 0.61 7.70 -17.14
N MET A 80 0.80 6.49 -17.68
CA MET A 80 -0.27 5.72 -18.34
C MET A 80 -1.08 4.88 -17.36
N ASP A 81 -0.45 4.43 -16.27
CA ASP A 81 -1.06 3.59 -15.25
C ASP A 81 -0.95 4.27 -13.88
N ILE A 82 -2.06 4.85 -13.42
CA ILE A 82 -2.15 5.51 -12.11
C ILE A 82 -3.13 4.73 -11.25
N MET A 83 -2.66 4.22 -10.12
CA MET A 83 -3.43 3.36 -9.23
C MET A 83 -3.47 3.92 -7.82
N ILE A 84 -4.65 3.83 -7.18
CA ILE A 84 -4.80 4.10 -5.75
C ILE A 84 -5.61 3.00 -5.04
N ASN A 85 -5.37 2.90 -3.73
CA ASN A 85 -6.25 2.19 -2.81
C ASN A 85 -6.99 3.23 -1.94
N SER A 86 -8.24 2.95 -1.61
CA SER A 86 -9.02 3.77 -0.70
C SER A 86 -9.88 2.89 0.23
N ASN A 87 -10.12 3.37 1.43
CA ASN A 87 -11.09 2.77 2.34
C ASN A 87 -12.55 3.14 2.00
N ALA A 88 -12.76 3.94 0.97
CA ALA A 88 -14.05 4.40 0.43
C ALA A 88 -14.96 5.18 1.41
N THR A 89 -14.52 5.47 2.62
CA THR A 89 -15.37 6.18 3.60
C THR A 89 -15.70 7.60 3.18
N LEU A 90 -14.81 8.24 2.43
CA LEU A 90 -14.91 9.63 1.98
C LEU A 90 -15.36 9.78 0.52
N LEU A 91 -15.74 8.69 -0.13
CA LEU A 91 -16.11 8.68 -1.54
C LEU A 91 -17.57 9.14 -1.74
N SER A 92 -17.82 10.44 -1.55
CA SER A 92 -19.11 11.06 -1.84
C SER A 92 -19.43 11.05 -3.34
N GLU A 93 -20.66 11.41 -3.74
CA GLU A 93 -21.00 11.55 -5.16
C GLU A 93 -20.14 12.61 -5.86
N GLU A 94 -20.00 13.77 -5.23
CA GLU A 94 -19.16 14.85 -5.74
C GLU A 94 -17.72 14.38 -5.93
N ARG A 95 -17.16 13.70 -4.92
CA ARG A 95 -15.80 13.17 -4.97
C ARG A 95 -15.64 12.12 -6.05
N SER A 96 -16.64 11.23 -6.21
CA SER A 96 -16.67 10.23 -7.26
C SER A 96 -16.57 10.85 -8.66
N ARG A 97 -17.36 11.91 -8.93
CA ARG A 97 -17.34 12.61 -10.22
C ARG A 97 -16.00 13.32 -10.46
N LYS A 98 -15.41 13.94 -9.43
CA LYS A 98 -14.07 14.56 -9.54
C LYS A 98 -13.01 13.50 -9.88
N MET A 99 -13.02 12.36 -9.21
CA MET A 99 -12.07 11.27 -9.45
C MET A 99 -12.17 10.70 -10.86
N LEU A 100 -13.38 10.53 -11.41
CA LEU A 100 -13.59 10.03 -12.77
C LEU A 100 -12.98 10.94 -13.84
N GLY A 101 -12.88 12.26 -13.57
CA GLY A 101 -12.30 13.24 -14.48
C GLY A 101 -10.77 13.38 -14.43
N THR A 102 -10.06 12.61 -13.57
CA THR A 102 -8.62 12.81 -13.35
C THR A 102 -7.69 12.05 -14.27
N GLY A 103 -8.19 11.04 -14.97
CA GLY A 103 -7.34 10.08 -15.71
C GLY A 103 -6.78 8.96 -14.85
N LEU A 104 -7.30 8.76 -13.63
CA LEU A 104 -7.04 7.57 -12.82
C LEU A 104 -7.36 6.32 -13.62
N THR A 105 -6.48 5.30 -13.56
CA THR A 105 -6.68 4.07 -14.34
C THR A 105 -7.15 2.89 -13.50
N ARG A 106 -6.79 2.87 -12.22
CA ARG A 106 -7.22 1.81 -11.30
C ARG A 106 -7.56 2.37 -9.91
N LEU A 107 -8.73 2.00 -9.41
CA LEU A 107 -9.17 2.29 -8.05
C LEU A 107 -9.49 0.98 -7.32
N ARG A 108 -8.80 0.73 -6.21
CA ARG A 108 -9.05 -0.45 -5.40
C ARG A 108 -9.61 -0.08 -4.04
N PHE A 109 -10.67 -0.76 -3.65
CA PHE A 109 -11.27 -0.57 -2.35
C PHE A 109 -10.77 -1.60 -1.34
N SER A 110 -10.28 -1.12 -0.21
CA SER A 110 -9.71 -1.95 0.85
C SER A 110 -10.81 -2.43 1.79
N LEU A 111 -11.28 -3.68 1.64
CA LEU A 111 -12.45 -4.20 2.37
C LEU A 111 -12.10 -5.25 3.43
N ASP A 112 -11.39 -6.30 3.06
CA ASP A 112 -10.91 -7.39 3.93
C ASP A 112 -12.01 -8.22 4.62
N ALA A 113 -13.26 -8.15 4.14
CA ALA A 113 -14.36 -8.93 4.68
C ALA A 113 -15.53 -9.05 3.71
N ALA A 114 -16.27 -10.15 3.79
CA ALA A 114 -17.55 -10.33 3.11
C ALA A 114 -18.71 -9.84 3.98
N THR A 115 -18.62 -10.03 5.29
CA THR A 115 -19.67 -9.69 6.26
C THR A 115 -19.45 -8.35 6.93
N LYS A 116 -20.54 -7.76 7.42
CA LYS A 116 -20.51 -6.50 8.16
C LYS A 116 -19.74 -6.61 9.47
N GLU A 117 -19.94 -7.72 10.18
CA GLU A 117 -19.31 -7.96 11.46
C GLU A 117 -17.80 -7.99 11.36
N THR A 118 -17.27 -8.78 10.44
CA THR A 118 -15.83 -8.90 10.20
C THR A 118 -15.25 -7.59 9.65
N PHE A 119 -15.97 -6.92 8.74
CA PHE A 119 -15.53 -5.63 8.21
C PHE A 119 -15.35 -4.59 9.31
N GLU A 120 -16.37 -4.35 10.14
CA GLU A 120 -16.30 -3.32 11.18
C GLU A 120 -15.31 -3.67 12.30
N LYS A 121 -14.99 -4.96 12.48
CA LYS A 121 -13.94 -5.43 13.38
C LYS A 121 -12.53 -5.14 12.86
N ILE A 122 -12.31 -5.23 11.54
CA ILE A 122 -11.00 -5.02 10.89
C ILE A 122 -10.82 -3.55 10.53
N ARG A 123 -11.82 -2.93 9.90
CA ARG A 123 -11.77 -1.54 9.42
C ARG A 123 -12.33 -0.58 10.48
N ILE A 124 -11.69 -0.58 11.66
CA ILE A 124 -12.15 0.20 12.83
C ILE A 124 -12.30 1.69 12.46
N GLY A 125 -13.51 2.21 12.66
CA GLY A 125 -13.89 3.57 12.29
C GLY A 125 -14.71 3.67 11.01
N ALA A 126 -14.77 2.64 10.19
CA ALA A 126 -15.63 2.57 9.02
C ALA A 126 -17.02 1.99 9.38
N LYS A 127 -18.03 2.36 8.59
CA LYS A 127 -19.38 1.79 8.63
C LYS A 127 -19.65 1.03 7.34
N TYR A 128 -19.83 -0.28 7.46
CA TYR A 128 -20.00 -1.20 6.33
C TYR A 128 -21.03 -0.72 5.31
N ASP A 129 -22.25 -0.43 5.76
CA ASP A 129 -23.34 -0.03 4.87
C ASP A 129 -23.03 1.27 4.11
N SER A 130 -22.32 2.19 4.74
CA SER A 130 -21.91 3.46 4.12
C SER A 130 -20.82 3.23 3.06
N VAL A 131 -19.84 2.37 3.35
CA VAL A 131 -18.78 2.03 2.41
C VAL A 131 -19.33 1.29 1.21
N MET A 132 -20.19 0.28 1.40
CA MET A 132 -20.86 -0.43 0.31
C MET A 132 -21.62 0.53 -0.61
N LYS A 133 -22.46 1.39 -0.02
CA LYS A 133 -23.20 2.41 -0.78
C LYS A 133 -22.30 3.37 -1.56
N ASN A 134 -21.14 3.74 -1.01
CA ASN A 134 -20.19 4.60 -1.70
C ASN A 134 -19.57 3.91 -2.92
N ILE A 135 -19.21 2.64 -2.78
CA ILE A 135 -18.62 1.84 -3.86
C ILE A 135 -19.63 1.61 -4.98
N GLU A 136 -20.84 1.13 -4.63
CA GLU A 136 -21.92 0.92 -5.59
C GLU A 136 -22.26 2.21 -6.36
N ARG A 137 -22.31 3.34 -5.66
CA ARG A 137 -22.55 4.64 -6.28
C ARG A 137 -21.42 5.02 -7.24
N PHE A 138 -20.15 4.82 -6.86
CA PHE A 138 -19.02 5.12 -7.74
C PHE A 138 -19.09 4.31 -9.03
N ILE A 139 -19.28 3.00 -8.93
CA ILE A 139 -19.41 2.09 -10.08
C ILE A 139 -20.58 2.53 -10.97
N LYS A 140 -21.73 2.80 -10.37
CA LYS A 140 -22.92 3.25 -11.09
C LYS A 140 -22.69 4.56 -11.85
N ILE A 141 -22.02 5.54 -11.26
CA ILE A 141 -21.72 6.82 -11.92
C ILE A 141 -20.76 6.57 -13.08
N ARG A 142 -19.67 5.82 -12.87
CA ARG A 142 -18.72 5.45 -13.93
C ARG A 142 -19.43 4.84 -15.14
N ASP A 143 -20.27 3.85 -14.89
CA ASP A 143 -20.94 3.09 -15.93
C ASP A 143 -22.02 3.91 -16.65
N GLN A 144 -22.76 4.77 -15.92
CA GLN A 144 -23.74 5.69 -16.51
C GLN A 144 -23.09 6.76 -17.40
N GLU A 145 -21.86 7.16 -17.10
CA GLU A 145 -21.06 8.07 -17.93
C GLU A 145 -20.38 7.35 -19.11
N GLY A 146 -20.56 6.03 -19.23
CA GLY A 146 -19.97 5.21 -20.30
C GLY A 146 -18.45 5.04 -20.19
N LEU A 147 -17.88 5.32 -19.03
CA LEU A 147 -16.45 5.28 -18.80
C LEU A 147 -15.97 3.84 -18.56
N LYS A 148 -14.81 3.51 -19.14
CA LYS A 148 -14.12 2.22 -18.89
C LYS A 148 -13.03 2.32 -17.83
N LEU A 149 -12.63 3.51 -17.50
CA LEU A 149 -11.63 3.80 -16.47
C LEU A 149 -12.22 4.74 -15.41
N PRO A 150 -11.74 4.65 -14.20
CA PRO A 150 -10.77 3.65 -13.70
C PRO A 150 -11.39 2.24 -13.65
N MET A 151 -10.56 1.22 -13.89
CA MET A 151 -10.91 -0.14 -13.50
C MET A 151 -11.09 -0.16 -11.97
N VAL A 152 -12.19 -0.73 -11.52
CA VAL A 152 -12.53 -0.81 -10.10
C VAL A 152 -12.24 -2.20 -9.58
N GLY A 153 -11.51 -2.29 -8.48
CA GLY A 153 -11.23 -3.54 -7.81
C GLY A 153 -11.50 -3.50 -6.32
N VAL A 154 -11.57 -4.68 -5.71
CA VAL A 154 -11.64 -4.85 -4.26
C VAL A 154 -10.46 -5.67 -3.75
N ASN A 155 -9.91 -5.25 -2.61
CA ASN A 155 -8.81 -5.93 -1.95
C ASN A 155 -9.29 -6.66 -0.71
N PHE A 156 -8.74 -7.86 -0.52
CA PHE A 156 -8.90 -8.66 0.67
C PHE A 156 -7.51 -9.12 1.16
N VAL A 157 -7.09 -8.62 2.30
CA VAL A 157 -5.91 -9.13 3.01
C VAL A 157 -6.36 -10.30 3.86
N LYS A 158 -6.00 -11.52 3.44
CA LYS A 158 -6.31 -12.76 4.16
C LYS A 158 -5.53 -12.81 5.46
N MET A 159 -6.25 -12.86 6.56
CA MET A 159 -5.76 -12.97 7.93
C MET A 159 -6.53 -14.08 8.65
N LYS A 160 -6.02 -14.55 9.77
CA LYS A 160 -6.70 -15.57 10.57
C LYS A 160 -8.13 -15.19 10.96
N VAL A 161 -8.39 -13.90 11.18
CA VAL A 161 -9.71 -13.39 11.58
C VAL A 161 -10.75 -13.45 10.48
N ASN A 162 -10.33 -13.45 9.20
CA ASN A 162 -11.22 -13.37 8.03
C ASN A 162 -10.98 -14.46 6.98
N GLU A 163 -10.03 -15.37 7.17
CA GLU A 163 -9.66 -16.39 6.19
C GLU A 163 -10.85 -17.26 5.74
N HIS A 164 -11.84 -17.44 6.60
CA HIS A 164 -13.06 -18.21 6.34
C HIS A 164 -14.06 -17.48 5.42
N GLU A 165 -13.88 -16.17 5.17
CA GLU A 165 -14.77 -15.37 4.32
C GLU A 165 -14.26 -15.18 2.89
N VAL A 166 -13.11 -15.74 2.52
CA VAL A 166 -12.48 -15.50 1.19
C VAL A 166 -13.40 -15.91 0.05
N ASP A 167 -13.98 -17.12 0.11
CA ASP A 167 -14.85 -17.61 -0.95
C ASP A 167 -16.15 -16.81 -1.06
N GLU A 168 -16.76 -16.45 0.06
CA GLU A 168 -17.93 -15.58 0.11
C GLU A 168 -17.62 -14.18 -0.45
N PHE A 169 -16.45 -13.65 -0.13
CA PHE A 169 -16.00 -12.36 -0.66
C PHE A 169 -15.84 -12.39 -2.19
N ILE A 170 -15.22 -13.44 -2.72
CA ILE A 170 -15.06 -13.62 -4.17
C ILE A 170 -16.42 -13.73 -4.84
N GLU A 171 -17.31 -14.56 -4.32
CA GLU A 171 -18.65 -14.74 -4.88
C GLU A 171 -19.48 -13.46 -4.90
N LYS A 172 -19.36 -12.65 -3.84
CA LYS A 172 -20.05 -11.36 -3.73
C LYS A 172 -19.58 -10.33 -4.77
N TRP A 173 -18.28 -10.31 -5.08
CA TRP A 173 -17.71 -9.24 -5.88
C TRP A 173 -17.38 -9.62 -7.34
N ARG A 174 -17.41 -10.89 -7.69
CA ARG A 174 -16.97 -11.39 -9.00
C ARG A 174 -17.66 -10.75 -10.20
N ASP A 175 -18.93 -10.39 -10.06
CA ASP A 175 -19.75 -9.81 -11.12
C ASP A 175 -19.96 -8.29 -10.96
N GLU A 176 -19.49 -7.72 -9.85
CA GLU A 176 -19.71 -6.32 -9.48
C GLU A 176 -18.51 -5.40 -9.77
N VAL A 177 -17.29 -5.97 -9.89
CA VAL A 177 -16.06 -5.20 -10.08
C VAL A 177 -15.21 -5.75 -11.22
N ASP A 178 -14.27 -4.96 -11.71
CA ASP A 178 -13.42 -5.35 -12.83
C ASP A 178 -12.33 -6.36 -12.40
N PHE A 179 -11.94 -6.38 -11.11
CA PHE A 179 -10.97 -7.34 -10.58
C PHE A 179 -11.04 -7.46 -9.06
N ILE A 180 -10.61 -8.61 -8.55
CA ILE A 180 -10.50 -8.92 -7.11
C ILE A 180 -9.03 -9.25 -6.81
N VAL A 181 -8.52 -8.72 -5.70
CA VAL A 181 -7.17 -9.01 -5.22
C VAL A 181 -7.25 -9.66 -3.84
N ILE A 182 -6.88 -10.93 -3.78
CA ILE A 182 -6.68 -11.64 -2.50
C ILE A 182 -5.18 -11.72 -2.26
N GLN A 183 -4.74 -11.18 -1.15
CA GLN A 183 -3.34 -11.27 -0.72
C GLN A 183 -3.27 -11.72 0.72
N GLU A 184 -2.23 -12.46 1.07
CA GLU A 184 -1.99 -12.82 2.47
C GLU A 184 -1.43 -11.63 3.24
N PHE A 185 -1.68 -11.64 4.55
CA PHE A 185 -1.12 -10.63 5.45
C PHE A 185 0.40 -10.62 5.39
N MET A 186 0.94 -9.43 5.27
CA MET A 186 2.36 -9.14 5.39
C MET A 186 2.59 -8.19 6.57
N PRO A 187 3.42 -8.57 7.54
CA PRO A 187 3.68 -7.70 8.68
C PRO A 187 4.36 -6.40 8.24
N PRO A 188 3.91 -5.26 8.73
CA PRO A 188 4.52 -3.96 8.40
C PRO A 188 5.87 -3.77 9.10
N GLU A 189 6.11 -4.51 10.16
CA GLU A 189 7.32 -4.51 10.98
C GLU A 189 7.66 -5.94 11.40
N PHE A 190 8.94 -6.31 11.37
CA PHE A 190 9.37 -7.68 11.64
C PHE A 190 9.95 -7.88 13.06
N GLU A 191 9.96 -6.84 13.87
CA GLU A 191 10.32 -6.91 15.30
C GLU A 191 9.12 -7.14 16.20
N CYS A 192 7.90 -6.95 15.69
CA CYS A 192 6.66 -7.17 16.43
C CYS A 192 6.10 -8.57 16.17
N ASP A 193 5.39 -9.10 17.16
CA ASP A 193 4.68 -10.36 17.03
C ASP A 193 3.32 -10.17 16.36
N TYR A 194 3.24 -10.58 15.10
CA TYR A 194 2.01 -10.59 14.29
C TYR A 194 1.43 -12.01 14.13
N SER A 195 1.79 -12.96 14.98
CA SER A 195 1.35 -14.36 14.86
C SER A 195 -0.17 -14.52 14.81
N GLU A 196 -0.93 -13.63 15.47
CA GLU A 196 -2.41 -13.65 15.45
C GLU A 196 -3.00 -13.19 14.13
N PHE A 197 -2.21 -12.54 13.25
CA PHE A 197 -2.69 -12.04 11.96
C PHE A 197 -2.44 -13.00 10.79
N PHE A 198 -1.41 -13.83 10.88
CA PHE A 198 -1.13 -14.76 9.80
C PHE A 198 -2.26 -15.77 9.62
N PRO A 199 -2.68 -16.04 8.36
CA PRO A 199 -3.67 -17.08 8.09
C PRO A 199 -3.14 -18.46 8.51
N SER A 200 -4.05 -19.36 8.85
CA SER A 200 -3.72 -20.69 9.37
C SER A 200 -2.98 -21.57 8.35
N ASP A 201 -3.22 -21.32 7.05
CA ASP A 201 -2.66 -22.05 5.92
C ASP A 201 -1.81 -21.16 4.99
N SER A 202 -0.96 -20.30 5.55
CA SER A 202 -0.16 -19.36 4.75
C SER A 202 0.68 -20.08 3.68
N THR A 203 0.27 -19.89 2.43
CA THR A 203 1.03 -20.35 1.25
C THR A 203 2.25 -19.48 1.02
N TYR A 204 2.14 -18.20 1.34
CA TYR A 204 3.23 -17.23 1.20
C TYR A 204 4.42 -17.55 2.11
N GLN A 205 4.18 -17.85 3.39
CA GLN A 205 5.23 -18.28 4.30
C GLN A 205 5.97 -19.53 3.79
N ASN A 206 5.23 -20.49 3.24
CA ASN A 206 5.80 -21.70 2.67
C ASN A 206 6.65 -21.42 1.42
N GLN A 207 6.20 -20.51 0.55
CA GLN A 207 6.97 -20.08 -0.62
C GLN A 207 8.27 -19.39 -0.21
N VAL A 208 8.22 -18.45 0.74
CA VAL A 208 9.41 -17.73 1.22
C VAL A 208 10.42 -18.67 1.86
N LYS A 209 9.97 -19.70 2.61
CA LYS A 209 10.86 -20.74 3.19
C LYS A 209 11.60 -21.55 2.13
N ASN A 210 10.94 -21.85 1.02
CA ASN A 210 11.48 -22.77 0.00
C ASN A 210 12.23 -22.06 -1.14
N SER A 211 11.78 -20.85 -1.53
CA SER A 211 12.39 -20.10 -2.62
C SER A 211 12.06 -18.62 -2.53
N PHE A 212 12.93 -17.84 -1.92
CA PHE A 212 12.76 -16.38 -1.87
C PHE A 212 13.36 -15.70 -3.09
N ASN A 213 12.55 -14.85 -3.75
CA ASN A 213 12.99 -14.00 -4.85
C ASN A 213 12.31 -12.64 -4.75
N CYS A 214 13.08 -11.61 -4.46
CA CYS A 214 12.58 -10.25 -4.34
C CYS A 214 12.84 -9.46 -5.62
N GLN A 215 11.75 -9.01 -6.27
CA GLN A 215 11.82 -8.19 -7.49
C GLN A 215 11.84 -6.69 -7.22
N GLN A 216 11.64 -6.27 -5.97
CA GLN A 216 11.47 -4.86 -5.61
C GLN A 216 12.60 -3.94 -6.14
N PRO A 217 13.90 -4.26 -6.02
CA PRO A 217 14.98 -3.38 -6.46
C PRO A 217 15.03 -3.11 -7.97
N TRP A 218 14.25 -3.84 -8.78
CA TRP A 218 14.15 -3.67 -10.24
C TRP A 218 12.84 -3.08 -10.70
N GLN A 219 11.84 -3.01 -9.81
CA GLN A 219 10.47 -2.66 -10.20
C GLN A 219 10.02 -1.30 -9.73
N ARG A 220 10.54 -0.79 -8.61
CA ARG A 220 10.02 0.44 -8.03
C ARG A 220 11.00 1.22 -7.17
N PHE A 221 10.67 2.49 -7.00
CA PHE A 221 11.01 3.31 -5.85
C PHE A 221 9.78 3.56 -4.99
N TYR A 222 10.00 3.62 -3.69
CA TYR A 222 9.07 4.22 -2.74
C TYR A 222 9.64 5.56 -2.27
N ILE A 223 8.93 6.64 -2.53
CA ILE A 223 9.33 8.00 -2.14
C ILE A 223 8.43 8.41 -0.98
N HIS A 224 9.03 8.57 0.18
CA HIS A 224 8.33 8.91 1.42
C HIS A 224 7.88 10.37 1.42
N ASN A 225 6.90 10.70 2.28
CA ASN A 225 6.34 12.03 2.45
C ASN A 225 7.38 13.13 2.79
N ASN A 226 8.53 12.76 3.36
CA ASN A 226 9.68 13.63 3.64
C ASN A 226 10.73 13.67 2.51
N GLY A 227 10.45 13.02 1.38
CA GLY A 227 11.33 12.98 0.22
C GLY A 227 12.43 11.91 0.25
N ASN A 228 12.55 11.12 1.31
CA ASN A 228 13.46 9.98 1.34
C ASN A 228 13.02 8.91 0.34
N VAL A 229 14.00 8.23 -0.27
CA VAL A 229 13.74 7.21 -1.29
C VAL A 229 14.20 5.85 -0.82
N SER A 230 13.33 4.86 -0.96
CA SER A 230 13.57 3.47 -0.60
C SER A 230 13.42 2.55 -1.82
N PRO A 231 14.18 1.43 -1.90
CA PRO A 231 14.10 0.49 -3.01
C PRO A 231 12.92 -0.50 -2.91
N CYS A 232 12.15 -0.45 -1.83
CA CYS A 232 11.09 -1.43 -1.55
C CYS A 232 9.96 -0.83 -0.68
N CYS A 233 9.34 -1.63 0.19
CA CYS A 233 8.14 -1.26 0.96
C CYS A 233 8.35 -0.05 1.92
N PRO A 234 7.25 0.61 2.36
CA PRO A 234 7.31 1.87 3.10
C PRO A 234 7.81 1.76 4.55
N THR A 235 7.87 0.57 5.11
CA THR A 235 8.32 0.35 6.48
C THR A 235 9.77 -0.10 6.52
N ILE A 236 10.04 -1.40 6.42
CA ILE A 236 11.42 -1.91 6.47
C ILE A 236 12.31 -1.34 5.37
N GLY A 237 11.73 -0.96 4.23
CA GLY A 237 12.47 -0.30 3.15
C GLY A 237 13.03 1.06 3.54
N ASN A 238 12.44 1.74 4.51
CA ASN A 238 12.94 3.01 5.04
C ASN A 238 14.37 2.89 5.60
N GLU A 239 14.72 1.72 6.10
CA GLU A 239 16.07 1.40 6.59
C GLU A 239 17.10 1.21 5.46
N LEU A 240 16.63 1.07 4.22
CA LEU A 240 17.44 0.93 3.00
C LEU A 240 17.45 2.25 2.20
N SER A 241 17.56 3.39 2.87
CA SER A 241 17.52 4.70 2.22
C SER A 241 18.58 4.81 1.12
N LEU A 242 18.14 5.24 -0.07
CA LEU A 242 18.98 5.51 -1.25
C LEU A 242 19.36 7.00 -1.37
N GLY A 243 18.76 7.84 -0.56
CA GLY A 243 18.93 9.30 -0.59
C GLY A 243 17.62 10.05 -0.46
N ASN A 244 17.63 11.33 -0.82
CA ASN A 244 16.48 12.22 -0.71
C ASN A 244 16.32 13.05 -1.99
N VAL A 245 15.10 13.18 -2.48
CA VAL A 245 14.78 13.93 -3.72
C VAL A 245 15.12 15.42 -3.64
N SER A 246 15.37 15.97 -2.45
CA SER A 246 15.82 17.35 -2.30
C SER A 246 17.24 17.55 -2.81
N ASN A 247 18.11 16.55 -2.67
CA ASN A 247 19.55 16.65 -2.88
C ASN A 247 20.04 15.84 -4.09
N GLN A 248 19.30 14.82 -4.51
CA GLN A 248 19.69 13.89 -5.57
C GLN A 248 18.55 13.68 -6.56
N SER A 249 18.90 13.31 -7.78
CA SER A 249 17.93 12.92 -8.78
C SER A 249 17.47 11.45 -8.61
N LEU A 250 16.30 11.12 -9.12
CA LEU A 250 15.82 9.73 -9.16
C LEU A 250 16.77 8.85 -9.98
N TYR A 251 17.37 9.40 -11.04
CA TYR A 251 18.32 8.67 -11.87
C TYR A 251 19.60 8.32 -11.13
N GLU A 252 20.18 9.27 -10.38
CA GLU A 252 21.37 9.02 -9.56
C GLU A 252 21.10 7.96 -8.51
N MET A 253 19.97 8.04 -7.79
CA MET A 253 19.59 7.05 -6.78
C MET A 253 19.32 5.67 -7.39
N TRP A 254 18.66 5.60 -8.57
CA TRP A 254 18.41 4.32 -9.27
C TRP A 254 19.68 3.60 -9.70
N ASN A 255 20.72 4.36 -10.05
CA ASN A 255 22.01 3.87 -10.49
C ASN A 255 23.10 3.94 -9.42
N SER A 256 22.74 4.26 -8.19
CA SER A 256 23.71 4.37 -7.08
C SER A 256 24.42 3.06 -6.78
N GLU A 257 25.54 3.14 -6.12
CA GLU A 257 26.32 1.97 -5.69
C GLU A 257 25.49 1.09 -4.73
N GLU A 258 24.74 1.71 -3.82
CA GLU A 258 23.86 1.05 -2.86
C GLU A 258 22.79 0.22 -3.57
N MET A 259 22.09 0.84 -4.54
CA MET A 259 21.05 0.16 -5.31
C MET A 259 21.63 -0.97 -6.17
N ASN A 260 22.77 -0.74 -6.81
CA ASN A 260 23.44 -1.76 -7.63
C ASN A 260 23.98 -2.92 -6.77
N ASN A 261 24.50 -2.63 -5.59
CA ASN A 261 24.92 -3.67 -4.65
C ASN A 261 23.72 -4.50 -4.15
N LEU A 262 22.60 -3.83 -3.83
CA LEU A 262 21.35 -4.51 -3.44
C LEU A 262 20.88 -5.48 -4.55
N ARG A 263 20.85 -5.02 -5.81
CA ARG A 263 20.53 -5.87 -6.97
C ARG A 263 21.48 -7.05 -7.12
N LYS A 264 22.80 -6.81 -6.93
CA LYS A 264 23.84 -7.83 -7.04
C LYS A 264 23.63 -8.94 -6.02
N ILE A 265 23.49 -8.62 -4.73
CA ILE A 265 23.30 -9.64 -3.69
C ILE A 265 22.02 -10.45 -3.89
N HIS A 266 20.92 -9.81 -4.37
CA HIS A 266 19.70 -10.51 -4.72
C HIS A 266 19.86 -11.43 -5.93
N LYS A 267 20.54 -10.98 -6.98
CA LYS A 267 20.84 -11.79 -8.17
C LYS A 267 21.72 -13.02 -7.85
N GLU A 268 22.62 -12.88 -6.89
CA GLU A 268 23.53 -13.93 -6.43
C GLU A 268 22.92 -14.84 -5.36
N GLY A 269 21.67 -14.60 -4.94
CA GLY A 269 21.01 -15.34 -3.86
C GLY A 269 21.57 -15.03 -2.47
N ARG A 270 22.41 -14.01 -2.33
CA ARG A 270 23.08 -13.59 -1.09
C ARG A 270 22.34 -12.50 -0.33
N TYR A 271 21.01 -12.35 -0.56
CA TYR A 271 20.19 -11.32 0.06
C TYR A 271 20.21 -11.37 1.61
N MET A 272 20.54 -12.52 2.19
CA MET A 272 20.72 -12.66 3.64
C MET A 272 21.95 -11.93 4.20
N ASP A 273 22.88 -11.52 3.32
CA ASP A 273 24.07 -10.73 3.73
C ASP A 273 23.67 -9.29 4.09
N ASN A 274 22.56 -8.79 3.55
CA ASN A 274 21.99 -7.52 3.96
C ASN A 274 21.13 -7.71 5.21
N PRO A 275 21.39 -7.00 6.33
CA PRO A 275 20.69 -7.22 7.61
C PRO A 275 19.18 -6.95 7.51
N TRP A 276 18.75 -6.00 6.70
CA TRP A 276 17.35 -5.64 6.53
C TRP A 276 16.61 -6.65 5.65
N CYS A 277 17.24 -7.10 4.55
CA CYS A 277 16.68 -8.17 3.73
C CYS A 277 16.59 -9.49 4.52
N ASN A 278 17.60 -9.81 5.31
CA ASN A 278 17.60 -10.97 6.22
C ASN A 278 16.40 -10.89 7.20
N LYS A 279 16.21 -9.74 7.84
CA LYS A 279 15.11 -9.49 8.76
C LYS A 279 13.75 -9.63 8.05
N CYS A 280 13.62 -9.07 6.86
CA CYS A 280 12.43 -9.19 6.02
C CYS A 280 12.10 -10.66 5.72
N VAL A 281 13.06 -11.42 5.22
CA VAL A 281 12.86 -12.85 4.87
C VAL A 281 12.49 -13.68 6.09
N LYS A 282 13.17 -13.48 7.23
CA LYS A 282 12.84 -14.19 8.49
C LYS A 282 11.44 -13.85 8.97
N GLY A 283 11.05 -12.59 8.98
CA GLY A 283 9.71 -12.16 9.37
C GLY A 283 8.63 -12.74 8.44
N LEU A 284 8.83 -12.66 7.13
CA LEU A 284 7.91 -13.21 6.15
C LEU A 284 7.79 -14.74 6.21
N SER A 285 8.86 -15.44 6.56
CA SER A 285 8.84 -16.90 6.69
C SER A 285 8.26 -17.41 8.00
N GLY A 286 7.98 -16.52 8.95
CA GLY A 286 7.59 -16.90 10.32
C GLY A 286 8.71 -17.57 11.13
N ASN A 287 9.98 -17.36 10.73
CA ASN A 287 11.15 -17.94 11.39
C ASN A 287 11.79 -17.01 12.44
N SER A 288 11.15 -15.90 12.78
CA SER A 288 11.57 -15.06 13.90
C SER A 288 11.39 -15.82 15.21
N ASN A 289 12.40 -15.74 16.08
CA ASN A 289 12.28 -16.36 17.41
C ASN A 289 11.22 -15.59 18.22
N PRO A 290 10.15 -16.23 18.72
CA PRO A 290 9.10 -15.55 19.48
C PRO A 290 9.60 -14.76 20.69
N SER A 291 10.73 -15.20 21.29
CA SER A 291 11.35 -14.48 22.43
C SER A 291 12.01 -13.16 22.03
N ASP A 292 12.30 -12.97 20.76
CA ASP A 292 12.97 -11.78 20.24
C ASP A 292 11.97 -10.77 19.66
N LEU A 293 10.68 -11.13 19.64
CA LEU A 293 9.61 -10.28 19.09
C LEU A 293 8.97 -9.42 20.19
N ILE A 294 8.71 -8.17 19.83
CA ILE A 294 7.95 -7.25 20.68
C ILE A 294 6.47 -7.64 20.61
N GLN A 295 5.86 -7.92 21.75
CA GLN A 295 4.43 -8.22 21.82
C GLN A 295 3.60 -6.96 21.56
N ILE A 296 2.73 -7.03 20.55
CA ILE A 296 1.83 -5.94 20.22
C ILE A 296 0.78 -5.78 21.31
N LYS A 297 0.66 -4.58 21.86
CA LYS A 297 -0.44 -4.26 22.79
C LYS A 297 -1.77 -4.40 22.09
N LYS A 298 -2.68 -5.23 22.63
CA LYS A 298 -4.05 -5.36 22.08
C LYS A 298 -4.69 -4.00 22.00
N ILE A 299 -5.04 -3.60 20.77
CA ILE A 299 -5.74 -2.35 20.51
C ILE A 299 -7.21 -2.60 20.86
N SER A 300 -7.63 -2.07 22.00
CA SER A 300 -9.07 -2.01 22.33
C SER A 300 -9.73 -0.98 21.42
N ALA A 301 -10.85 -1.36 20.81
CA ALA A 301 -11.69 -0.39 20.11
C ALA A 301 -11.97 0.80 21.04
N PRO A 302 -11.90 2.04 20.54
CA PRO A 302 -12.32 3.20 21.34
C PRO A 302 -13.77 3.00 21.76
N LYS A 303 -14.03 3.25 23.07
CA LYS A 303 -15.38 3.20 23.66
C LYS A 303 -16.29 4.23 23.03
#